data_3e26c0911e65b9009a74d83999ea43e2
#
_entry.id   3e26c0911e65b9009a74d83999ea43e2
#
_cell.length_a   1.000
_cell.length_b   1.000
_cell.length_c   1.000
_cell.angle_alpha   90.00
_cell.angle_beta   90.00
_cell.angle_gamma   90.00
#
_symmetry.space_group_name_H-M   'P 1'
#
loop_
_entity.id
_entity.type
_entity.pdbx_description
1 polymer ?
#
loop_
_entity_poly.entity_id
_entity_poly.type
_entity_poly.pdbx_seq_one_letter_code
_entity_poly.pdbx_strand_id
1 'polypeptide(L)'
;MVFSFRVLIQTVVFVACSCLGTIASASPAVLPSTQALSLVIKEITKETLLPLVPANGSPHDFSLKPSHIMRIQKAQLVIWLGPELEPYLAKVMSRIPSNKQFIINHEGLPLGYGRHPWTNPEYLLKGMLALSQHMGIAWDSSAWQQQMDALKTQIQSHQSQLLKNKQGYLVYHDGIDGFESYFGLEHLASFTNSDDQPPGAKALGAIAKLAKEQKVACILTDHETKPKLINAVIGPEVERIQIDILARNSTSLTSYIAKLGQAMLDCGRVIEL
;
A
#
# COMPACT_ATOMS: atom_id res chain seq x y z
N MET A 1 30.71 -17.02 89.98
CA MET A 1 30.49 -15.80 89.17
C MET A 1 30.92 -16.12 87.77
N VAL A 2 29.96 -16.47 86.91
CA VAL A 2 30.24 -16.84 85.50
C VAL A 2 29.58 -15.76 84.63
N PHE A 3 30.40 -14.96 83.97
CA PHE A 3 29.93 -13.96 82.99
C PHE A 3 29.80 -14.60 81.58
N SER A 4 28.57 -14.67 81.14
CA SER A 4 28.26 -15.17 79.80
C SER A 4 28.32 -14.04 78.78
N PHE A 5 29.26 -14.04 77.86
CA PHE A 5 29.38 -13.12 76.76
C PHE A 5 28.50 -13.60 75.55
N ARG A 6 27.38 -12.93 75.28
CA ARG A 6 26.61 -13.18 74.07
C ARG A 6 27.21 -12.34 72.95
N VAL A 7 27.78 -13.00 71.98
CA VAL A 7 28.20 -12.36 70.69
C VAL A 7 26.98 -12.28 69.81
N LEU A 8 26.60 -11.03 69.45
CA LEU A 8 25.54 -10.75 68.50
C LEU A 8 26.14 -10.71 67.11
N ILE A 9 25.90 -11.75 66.30
CA ILE A 9 26.27 -11.75 64.86
C ILE A 9 25.19 -11.01 64.12
N GLN A 10 25.50 -9.78 63.61
CA GLN A 10 24.66 -9.06 62.69
C GLN A 10 24.95 -9.58 61.25
N THR A 11 23.99 -10.33 60.72
CA THR A 11 24.01 -10.76 59.33
C THR A 11 23.59 -9.59 58.41
N VAL A 12 24.56 -9.00 57.74
CA VAL A 12 24.28 -7.98 56.69
C VAL A 12 23.85 -8.73 55.43
N VAL A 13 22.57 -8.68 55.12
CA VAL A 13 22.03 -9.17 53.83
C VAL A 13 22.30 -8.14 52.78
N PHE A 14 23.27 -8.40 51.90
CA PHE A 14 23.47 -7.64 50.67
C PHE A 14 22.38 -8.03 49.67
N VAL A 15 21.35 -7.21 49.51
CA VAL A 15 20.40 -7.31 48.39
C VAL A 15 21.09 -6.76 47.15
N ALA A 16 21.67 -7.63 46.36
CA ALA A 16 22.15 -7.30 45.02
C ALA A 16 20.91 -7.07 44.11
N CYS A 17 20.54 -5.79 43.91
CA CYS A 17 19.53 -5.42 42.96
C CYS A 17 20.12 -5.62 41.55
N SER A 18 19.90 -6.80 40.96
CA SER A 18 20.24 -7.08 39.56
C SER A 18 19.27 -6.30 38.67
N CYS A 19 19.63 -5.07 38.31
CA CYS A 19 19.03 -4.38 37.18
C CYS A 19 19.38 -5.12 35.89
N LEU A 20 18.63 -6.18 35.59
CA LEU A 20 18.55 -6.72 34.24
C LEU A 20 17.89 -5.65 33.39
N GLY A 21 18.69 -4.69 32.90
CA GLY A 21 18.31 -3.85 31.81
C GLY A 21 17.97 -4.77 30.64
N THR A 22 16.69 -4.87 30.30
CA THR A 22 16.27 -5.38 29.00
C THR A 22 16.94 -4.52 27.97
N ILE A 23 18.01 -5.03 27.36
CA ILE A 23 18.54 -4.49 26.13
C ILE A 23 17.40 -4.71 25.13
N ALA A 24 16.58 -3.69 24.93
CA ALA A 24 15.70 -3.63 23.78
C ALA A 24 16.61 -3.77 22.57
N SER A 25 16.65 -4.96 22.00
CA SER A 25 17.29 -5.19 20.71
C SER A 25 16.56 -4.24 19.75
N ALA A 26 17.16 -3.10 19.46
CA ALA A 26 16.67 -2.24 18.41
C ALA A 26 16.80 -3.08 17.16
N SER A 27 15.67 -3.64 16.70
CA SER A 27 15.57 -4.26 15.39
C SER A 27 16.21 -3.35 14.38
N PRO A 28 16.97 -3.86 13.42
CA PRO A 28 17.60 -3.03 12.41
C PRO A 28 16.53 -2.08 11.87
N ALA A 29 16.77 -0.79 11.97
CA ALA A 29 15.78 0.21 11.62
C ALA A 29 15.47 0.12 10.13
N VAL A 30 14.49 -0.69 9.79
CA VAL A 30 13.96 -0.85 8.43
C VAL A 30 13.08 0.35 8.13
N LEU A 31 13.32 0.99 7.01
CA LEU A 31 12.58 2.17 6.56
C LEU A 31 11.87 1.87 5.25
N PRO A 32 10.55 1.65 5.25
CA PRO A 32 9.76 1.62 4.03
C PRO A 32 9.61 3.02 3.45
N SER A 33 9.65 3.14 2.12
CA SER A 33 9.44 4.44 1.45
C SER A 33 7.97 4.87 1.51
N THR A 34 7.02 3.95 1.31
CA THR A 34 5.58 4.22 1.23
C THR A 34 4.77 3.43 2.24
N GLN A 35 3.50 3.81 2.43
CA GLN A 35 2.57 3.08 3.31
C GLN A 35 2.32 1.65 2.81
N ALA A 36 2.18 1.44 1.50
CA ALA A 36 2.01 0.10 0.94
C ALA A 36 3.19 -0.81 1.31
N LEU A 37 4.43 -0.32 1.23
CA LEU A 37 5.62 -1.06 1.64
C LEU A 37 5.71 -1.29 3.15
N SER A 38 5.19 -0.37 3.96
CA SER A 38 5.03 -0.61 5.40
C SER A 38 4.10 -1.80 5.67
N LEU A 39 3.03 -1.94 4.91
CA LEU A 39 2.12 -3.10 5.02
C LEU A 39 2.78 -4.40 4.51
N VAL A 40 3.61 -4.33 3.46
CA VAL A 40 4.41 -5.47 2.99
C VAL A 40 5.34 -5.98 4.10
N ILE A 41 6.08 -5.08 4.75
CA ILE A 41 6.96 -5.45 5.85
C ILE A 41 6.17 -6.04 7.01
N LYS A 42 5.04 -5.42 7.36
CA LYS A 42 4.16 -5.91 8.42
C LYS A 42 3.63 -7.30 8.14
N GLU A 43 3.35 -7.63 6.88
CA GLU A 43 2.89 -8.98 6.50
C GLU A 43 3.93 -10.04 6.84
N ILE A 44 5.21 -9.74 6.59
CA ILE A 44 6.33 -10.65 6.81
C ILE A 44 6.78 -10.68 8.27
N THR A 45 6.95 -9.51 8.91
CA THR A 45 7.60 -9.37 10.22
C THR A 45 6.63 -9.23 11.39
N LYS A 46 5.37 -8.92 11.11
CA LYS A 46 4.32 -8.48 12.05
C LYS A 46 4.60 -7.13 12.72
N GLU A 47 5.67 -6.44 12.34
CA GLU A 47 6.03 -5.11 12.85
C GLU A 47 5.33 -4.01 12.06
N THR A 48 4.86 -2.97 12.75
CA THR A 48 4.29 -1.78 12.10
C THR A 48 5.35 -0.69 12.06
N LEU A 49 5.78 -0.30 10.86
CA LEU A 49 6.80 0.71 10.64
C LEU A 49 6.19 1.97 10.03
N LEU A 50 6.74 3.12 10.42
CA LEU A 50 6.34 4.40 9.83
C LEU A 50 7.06 4.61 8.50
N PRO A 51 6.34 4.81 7.39
CA PRO A 51 6.95 5.03 6.09
C PRO A 51 7.70 6.37 6.01
N LEU A 52 8.55 6.51 5.00
CA LEU A 52 9.25 7.76 4.71
C LEU A 52 8.27 8.83 4.22
N VAL A 53 7.46 8.48 3.22
CA VAL A 53 6.35 9.29 2.71
C VAL A 53 5.16 9.10 3.64
N PRO A 54 4.64 10.17 4.26
CA PRO A 54 3.43 10.07 5.07
C PRO A 54 2.25 9.55 4.25
N ALA A 55 1.29 8.87 4.91
CA ALA A 55 0.14 8.30 4.24
C ALA A 55 -0.71 9.30 3.43
N ASN A 56 -0.65 10.61 3.76
CA ASN A 56 -1.32 11.66 3.02
C ASN A 56 -0.45 12.31 1.91
N GLY A 57 0.77 11.81 1.67
CA GLY A 57 1.65 12.28 0.60
C GLY A 57 1.49 11.42 -0.65
N SER A 58 1.46 12.08 -1.83
CA SER A 58 1.56 11.38 -3.11
C SER A 58 3.00 10.95 -3.35
N PRO A 59 3.29 9.70 -3.72
CA PRO A 59 4.63 9.28 -4.10
C PRO A 59 5.10 9.91 -5.42
N HIS A 60 4.18 10.47 -6.23
CA HIS A 60 4.54 11.12 -7.49
C HIS A 60 5.13 12.52 -7.31
N ASP A 61 4.68 13.27 -6.28
CA ASP A 61 5.04 14.68 -6.05
C ASP A 61 5.78 14.92 -4.74
N PHE A 62 6.31 13.87 -4.14
CA PHE A 62 6.92 14.00 -2.84
C PHE A 62 8.25 14.75 -2.89
N SER A 63 8.37 15.81 -2.10
CA SER A 63 9.61 16.55 -1.92
C SER A 63 10.32 16.15 -0.63
N LEU A 64 11.57 15.69 -0.76
CA LEU A 64 12.40 15.30 0.38
C LEU A 64 12.79 16.51 1.23
N LYS A 65 12.53 16.41 2.54
CA LYS A 65 13.03 17.36 3.56
C LYS A 65 14.34 16.83 4.17
N PRO A 66 15.16 17.70 4.78
CA PRO A 66 16.37 17.25 5.48
C PRO A 66 16.14 16.14 6.50
N SER A 67 15.00 16.16 7.20
CA SER A 67 14.62 15.11 8.15
C SER A 67 14.40 13.74 7.49
N HIS A 68 13.89 13.71 6.25
CA HIS A 68 13.74 12.47 5.49
C HIS A 68 15.10 11.90 5.11
N ILE A 69 16.02 12.75 4.67
CA ILE A 69 17.41 12.34 4.34
C ILE A 69 18.11 11.76 5.56
N MET A 70 17.94 12.38 6.74
CA MET A 70 18.49 11.84 7.99
C MET A 70 17.89 10.47 8.36
N ARG A 71 16.59 10.25 8.13
CA ARG A 71 15.98 8.94 8.34
C ARG A 71 16.57 7.87 7.42
N ILE A 72 16.74 8.19 6.13
CA ILE A 72 17.38 7.31 5.14
C ILE A 72 18.81 6.94 5.58
N GLN A 73 19.62 7.93 5.95
CA GLN A 73 21.01 7.71 6.36
C GLN A 73 21.14 6.86 7.63
N LYS A 74 20.22 7.01 8.59
CA LYS A 74 20.20 6.25 9.84
C LYS A 74 19.64 4.84 9.68
N ALA A 75 18.86 4.58 8.63
CA ALA A 75 18.28 3.28 8.39
C ALA A 75 19.39 2.23 8.12
N GLN A 76 19.17 1.03 8.60
CA GLN A 76 20.02 -0.12 8.29
C GLN A 76 19.60 -0.76 6.95
N LEU A 77 18.32 -0.69 6.64
CA LEU A 77 17.75 -1.14 5.39
C LEU A 77 16.61 -0.19 4.96
N VAL A 78 16.72 0.35 3.75
CA VAL A 78 15.65 1.13 3.12
C VAL A 78 14.97 0.25 2.07
N ILE A 79 13.64 0.10 2.17
CA ILE A 79 12.83 -0.65 1.21
C ILE A 79 12.04 0.34 0.39
N TRP A 80 12.24 0.32 -0.92
CA TRP A 80 11.65 1.28 -1.84
C TRP A 80 11.28 0.66 -3.19
N LEU A 81 10.50 1.38 -4.00
CA LEU A 81 9.97 0.89 -5.28
C LEU A 81 10.97 1.01 -6.44
N GLY A 82 12.10 1.69 -6.24
CA GLY A 82 13.11 1.91 -7.26
C GLY A 82 13.01 3.28 -7.95
N PRO A 83 14.04 3.63 -8.76
CA PRO A 83 14.19 4.97 -9.32
C PRO A 83 13.12 5.35 -10.34
N GLU A 84 12.49 4.37 -10.97
CA GLU A 84 11.44 4.60 -11.98
C GLU A 84 10.12 5.04 -11.33
N LEU A 85 9.78 4.46 -10.18
CA LEU A 85 8.53 4.73 -9.46
C LEU A 85 8.69 5.78 -8.37
N GLU A 86 9.92 5.95 -7.85
CA GLU A 86 10.25 6.94 -6.82
C GLU A 86 11.44 7.81 -7.23
N PRO A 87 11.31 8.58 -8.34
CA PRO A 87 12.42 9.39 -8.88
C PRO A 87 12.94 10.42 -7.88
N TYR A 88 12.11 10.90 -6.95
CA TYR A 88 12.51 11.82 -5.87
C TYR A 88 13.52 11.20 -4.90
N LEU A 89 13.56 9.85 -4.77
CA LEU A 89 14.54 9.14 -3.96
C LEU A 89 15.83 8.83 -4.72
N ALA A 90 15.81 8.71 -6.04
CA ALA A 90 16.90 8.17 -6.84
C ALA A 90 18.27 8.81 -6.53
N LYS A 91 18.32 10.16 -6.43
CA LYS A 91 19.57 10.89 -6.13
C LYS A 91 20.12 10.61 -4.73
N VAL A 92 19.27 10.40 -3.74
CA VAL A 92 19.70 10.10 -2.37
C VAL A 92 20.12 8.64 -2.28
N MET A 93 19.30 7.74 -2.85
CA MET A 93 19.54 6.30 -2.81
C MET A 93 20.80 5.88 -3.58
N SER A 94 21.20 6.61 -4.65
CA SER A 94 22.47 6.35 -5.34
C SER A 94 23.72 6.53 -4.47
N ARG A 95 23.60 7.19 -3.31
CA ARG A 95 24.68 7.40 -2.34
C ARG A 95 24.61 6.42 -1.15
N ILE A 96 23.54 5.63 -1.07
CA ILE A 96 23.36 4.61 -0.03
C ILE A 96 24.00 3.30 -0.51
N PRO A 97 24.81 2.61 0.31
CA PRO A 97 25.37 1.31 -0.06
C PRO A 97 24.30 0.31 -0.48
N SER A 98 24.57 -0.51 -1.48
CA SER A 98 23.61 -1.48 -2.04
C SER A 98 23.10 -2.48 -0.99
N ASN A 99 23.93 -2.86 -0.03
CA ASN A 99 23.54 -3.75 1.07
C ASN A 99 22.62 -3.08 2.12
N LYS A 100 22.38 -1.77 2.01
CA LYS A 100 21.44 -1.02 2.87
C LYS A 100 20.16 -0.64 2.14
N GLN A 101 19.92 -1.14 0.96
CA GLN A 101 18.71 -0.86 0.20
C GLN A 101 18.16 -2.12 -0.44
N PHE A 102 16.85 -2.21 -0.48
CA PHE A 102 16.12 -3.26 -1.16
C PHE A 102 15.08 -2.61 -2.08
N ILE A 103 15.22 -2.86 -3.38
CA ILE A 103 14.24 -2.45 -4.38
C ILE A 103 13.25 -3.61 -4.53
N ILE A 104 12.00 -3.37 -4.17
CA ILE A 104 10.97 -4.42 -4.26
C ILE A 104 10.62 -4.75 -5.71
N ASN A 105 10.93 -3.85 -6.62
CA ASN A 105 10.80 -4.08 -8.06
C ASN A 105 11.98 -4.92 -8.55
N HIS A 106 11.84 -6.24 -8.56
CA HIS A 106 12.90 -7.15 -8.98
C HIS A 106 13.16 -7.08 -10.50
N GLU A 107 14.45 -7.23 -10.85
CA GLU A 107 14.89 -7.53 -12.21
C GLU A 107 14.06 -8.69 -12.78
N GLY A 108 13.34 -8.45 -13.87
CA GLY A 108 12.49 -9.44 -14.53
C GLY A 108 11.00 -9.38 -14.24
N LEU A 109 10.53 -8.48 -13.37
CA LEU A 109 9.12 -8.12 -13.38
C LEU A 109 8.85 -7.29 -14.63
N PRO A 110 8.03 -7.76 -15.57
CA PRO A 110 7.73 -7.00 -16.78
C PRO A 110 7.13 -5.65 -16.38
N LEU A 111 7.41 -4.61 -17.17
CA LEU A 111 6.79 -3.26 -17.05
C LEU A 111 5.24 -3.29 -17.10
N GLY A 112 4.64 -4.48 -17.20
CA GLY A 112 3.20 -4.74 -17.28
C GLY A 112 2.41 -4.68 -15.98
N TYR A 113 3.05 -4.32 -14.85
CA TYR A 113 2.30 -4.11 -13.59
C TYR A 113 1.76 -2.70 -13.41
N GLY A 114 1.90 -1.86 -14.44
CA GLY A 114 1.41 -0.51 -14.43
C GLY A 114 2.27 0.48 -13.62
N ARG A 115 1.73 1.68 -13.43
CA ARG A 115 2.39 2.78 -12.69
C ARG A 115 2.16 2.69 -11.19
N HIS A 116 1.19 1.87 -10.74
CA HIS A 116 0.84 1.64 -9.34
C HIS A 116 0.96 0.15 -8.97
N PRO A 117 2.17 -0.45 -9.12
CA PRO A 117 2.35 -1.89 -8.98
C PRO A 117 2.03 -2.39 -7.56
N TRP A 118 2.05 -1.53 -6.55
CA TRP A 118 1.63 -1.87 -5.19
C TRP A 118 0.13 -2.16 -5.05
N THR A 119 -0.67 -1.94 -6.10
CA THR A 119 -2.07 -2.38 -6.16
C THR A 119 -2.22 -3.79 -6.74
N ASN A 120 -1.15 -4.36 -7.31
CA ASN A 120 -1.16 -5.68 -7.95
C ASN A 120 -0.79 -6.79 -6.95
N PRO A 121 -1.68 -7.75 -6.67
CA PRO A 121 -1.42 -8.84 -5.73
C PRO A 121 -0.24 -9.74 -6.09
N GLU A 122 0.02 -9.98 -7.38
CA GLU A 122 1.15 -10.80 -7.81
C GLU A 122 2.49 -10.09 -7.61
N TYR A 123 2.54 -8.80 -7.92
CA TYR A 123 3.70 -7.97 -7.64
C TYR A 123 4.03 -7.96 -6.15
N LEU A 124 3.01 -7.77 -5.31
CA LEU A 124 3.15 -7.79 -3.86
C LEU A 124 3.64 -9.16 -3.36
N LEU A 125 3.07 -10.25 -3.87
CA LEU A 125 3.50 -11.62 -3.53
C LEU A 125 4.98 -11.84 -3.85
N LYS A 126 5.39 -11.53 -5.07
CA LYS A 126 6.80 -11.67 -5.50
C LYS A 126 7.73 -10.81 -4.66
N GLY A 127 7.31 -9.57 -4.37
CA GLY A 127 8.05 -8.67 -3.49
C GLY A 127 8.18 -9.19 -2.07
N MET A 128 7.11 -9.74 -1.49
CA MET A 128 7.13 -10.34 -0.15
C MET A 128 8.04 -11.57 -0.08
N LEU A 129 7.98 -12.45 -1.06
CA LEU A 129 8.85 -13.63 -1.13
C LEU A 129 10.33 -13.24 -1.21
N ALA A 130 10.66 -12.30 -2.06
CA ALA A 130 12.03 -11.84 -2.22
C ALA A 130 12.55 -11.09 -0.99
N LEU A 131 11.72 -10.23 -0.40
CA LEU A 131 12.07 -9.51 0.82
C LEU A 131 12.23 -10.44 2.01
N SER A 132 11.34 -11.43 2.18
CA SER A 132 11.45 -12.43 3.25
C SER A 132 12.75 -13.24 3.14
N GLN A 133 13.13 -13.63 1.92
CA GLN A 133 14.41 -14.29 1.65
C GLN A 133 15.60 -13.36 1.99
N HIS A 134 15.55 -12.11 1.54
CA HIS A 134 16.61 -11.12 1.83
C HIS A 134 16.79 -10.89 3.32
N MET A 135 15.70 -10.87 4.08
CA MET A 135 15.71 -10.70 5.55
C MET A 135 15.99 -11.99 6.32
N GLY A 136 16.06 -13.15 5.66
CA GLY A 136 16.22 -14.44 6.32
C GLY A 136 15.00 -14.87 7.16
N ILE A 137 13.80 -14.40 6.80
CA ILE A 137 12.55 -14.67 7.50
C ILE A 137 11.75 -15.70 6.71
N ALA A 138 11.37 -16.81 7.35
CA ALA A 138 10.44 -17.76 6.75
C ALA A 138 9.02 -17.16 6.75
N TRP A 139 8.47 -16.95 5.56
CA TRP A 139 7.10 -16.46 5.39
C TRP A 139 6.30 -17.43 4.50
N ASP A 140 5.13 -17.85 4.98
CA ASP A 140 4.22 -18.73 4.25
C ASP A 140 3.21 -17.89 3.46
N SER A 141 3.24 -18.05 2.14
CA SER A 141 2.37 -17.32 1.20
C SER A 141 1.00 -17.96 1.02
N SER A 142 0.72 -19.13 1.58
CA SER A 142 -0.48 -19.93 1.29
C SER A 142 -1.77 -19.16 1.59
N ALA A 143 -1.83 -18.51 2.75
CA ALA A 143 -3.01 -17.74 3.16
C ALA A 143 -3.25 -16.54 2.22
N TRP A 144 -2.19 -15.85 1.81
CA TRP A 144 -2.28 -14.75 0.84
C TRP A 144 -2.84 -15.23 -0.48
N GLN A 145 -2.26 -16.30 -1.06
CA GLN A 145 -2.69 -16.85 -2.36
C GLN A 145 -4.15 -17.28 -2.32
N GLN A 146 -4.55 -18.02 -1.28
CA GLN A 146 -5.95 -18.47 -1.12
C GLN A 146 -6.94 -17.29 -1.09
N GLN A 147 -6.60 -16.21 -0.39
CA GLN A 147 -7.45 -15.02 -0.30
C GLN A 147 -7.54 -14.29 -1.64
N MET A 148 -6.42 -14.16 -2.36
CA MET A 148 -6.41 -13.51 -3.67
C MET A 148 -7.18 -14.32 -4.72
N ASP A 149 -7.10 -15.65 -4.71
CA ASP A 149 -7.87 -16.53 -5.61
C ASP A 149 -9.38 -16.44 -5.32
N ALA A 150 -9.77 -16.42 -4.06
CA ALA A 150 -11.16 -16.24 -3.67
C ALA A 150 -11.71 -14.87 -4.13
N LEU A 151 -10.95 -13.80 -3.92
CA LEU A 151 -11.30 -12.46 -4.36
C LEU A 151 -11.39 -12.37 -5.89
N LYS A 152 -10.47 -13.01 -6.61
CA LYS A 152 -10.46 -13.07 -8.07
C LYS A 152 -11.73 -13.72 -8.62
N THR A 153 -12.15 -14.82 -8.03
CA THR A 153 -13.37 -15.51 -8.41
C THR A 153 -14.62 -14.61 -8.25
N GLN A 154 -14.70 -13.88 -7.14
CA GLN A 154 -15.83 -12.96 -6.88
C GLN A 154 -15.85 -11.79 -7.88
N ILE A 155 -14.70 -11.14 -8.10
CA ILE A 155 -14.56 -10.01 -9.01
C ILE A 155 -14.91 -10.42 -10.44
N GLN A 156 -14.41 -11.56 -10.93
CA GLN A 156 -14.69 -12.03 -12.28
C GLN A 156 -16.17 -12.37 -12.48
N SER A 157 -16.83 -12.93 -11.47
CA SER A 157 -18.27 -13.15 -11.49
C SER A 157 -19.05 -11.84 -11.60
N HIS A 158 -18.69 -10.84 -10.80
CA HIS A 158 -19.31 -9.52 -10.82
C HIS A 158 -19.10 -8.79 -12.14
N GLN A 159 -17.86 -8.79 -12.66
CA GLN A 159 -17.54 -8.19 -13.97
C GLN A 159 -18.38 -8.81 -15.09
N SER A 160 -18.57 -10.14 -15.06
CA SER A 160 -19.39 -10.81 -16.05
C SER A 160 -20.85 -10.32 -16.02
N GLN A 161 -21.37 -9.91 -14.87
CA GLN A 161 -22.72 -9.32 -14.76
C GLN A 161 -22.76 -7.90 -15.33
N LEU A 162 -21.76 -7.06 -15.04
CA LEU A 162 -21.67 -5.71 -15.62
C LEU A 162 -21.60 -5.76 -17.16
N LEU A 163 -20.80 -6.68 -17.71
CA LEU A 163 -20.67 -6.85 -19.15
C LEU A 163 -21.98 -7.32 -19.81
N LYS A 164 -22.74 -8.21 -19.17
CA LYS A 164 -24.09 -8.60 -19.65
C LYS A 164 -25.04 -7.41 -19.74
N ASN A 165 -24.92 -6.47 -18.82
CA ASN A 165 -25.69 -5.23 -18.81
C ASN A 165 -25.11 -4.16 -19.77
N LYS A 166 -24.02 -4.47 -20.49
CA LYS A 166 -23.27 -3.53 -21.34
C LYS A 166 -22.77 -2.32 -20.56
N GLN A 167 -22.44 -2.50 -19.29
CA GLN A 167 -21.93 -1.48 -18.38
C GLN A 167 -20.50 -1.77 -18.00
N GLY A 168 -19.80 -0.74 -17.60
CA GLY A 168 -18.47 -0.78 -17.01
C GLY A 168 -18.31 0.36 -16.01
N TYR A 169 -17.12 0.61 -15.57
CA TYR A 169 -16.83 1.64 -14.59
C TYR A 169 -15.84 2.67 -15.13
N LEU A 170 -15.85 3.83 -14.50
CA LEU A 170 -14.85 4.88 -14.69
C LEU A 170 -13.90 4.90 -13.50
N VAL A 171 -12.71 5.45 -13.71
CA VAL A 171 -11.80 5.83 -12.62
C VAL A 171 -11.56 7.34 -12.68
N TYR A 172 -11.44 7.99 -11.53
CA TYR A 172 -11.06 9.40 -11.53
C TYR A 172 -9.57 9.53 -11.86
N HIS A 173 -8.72 8.85 -11.13
CA HIS A 173 -7.30 8.72 -11.39
C HIS A 173 -6.98 7.28 -11.81
N ASP A 174 -6.14 7.12 -12.83
CA ASP A 174 -5.65 5.81 -13.30
C ASP A 174 -4.61 5.26 -12.33
N GLY A 175 -5.06 4.93 -11.13
CA GLY A 175 -4.22 4.51 -10.00
C GLY A 175 -4.40 3.06 -9.57
N ILE A 176 -5.21 2.28 -10.30
CA ILE A 176 -5.48 0.88 -10.02
C ILE A 176 -5.11 -0.06 -11.18
N ASP A 177 -4.32 0.43 -12.11
CA ASP A 177 -3.83 -0.30 -13.28
C ASP A 177 -3.18 -1.65 -12.90
N GLY A 178 -2.41 -1.69 -11.81
CA GLY A 178 -1.86 -2.91 -11.26
C GLY A 178 -2.93 -3.89 -10.77
N PHE A 179 -3.94 -3.40 -10.07
CA PHE A 179 -5.09 -4.19 -9.62
C PHE A 179 -5.88 -4.75 -10.81
N GLU A 180 -6.22 -3.91 -11.76
CA GLU A 180 -6.94 -4.29 -12.97
C GLU A 180 -6.21 -5.39 -13.74
N SER A 181 -4.91 -5.24 -13.94
CA SER A 181 -4.07 -6.22 -14.61
C SER A 181 -4.16 -7.62 -13.96
N TYR A 182 -4.12 -7.70 -12.63
CA TYR A 182 -4.20 -8.97 -11.91
C TYR A 182 -5.58 -9.63 -11.99
N PHE A 183 -6.64 -8.83 -11.86
CA PHE A 183 -8.01 -9.34 -11.84
C PHE A 183 -8.65 -9.46 -13.23
N GLY A 184 -7.96 -9.02 -14.29
CA GLY A 184 -8.47 -9.05 -15.66
C GLY A 184 -9.58 -8.03 -15.89
N LEU A 185 -9.45 -6.85 -15.26
CA LEU A 185 -10.38 -5.74 -15.35
C LEU A 185 -9.86 -4.67 -16.32
N GLU A 186 -10.77 -3.86 -16.85
CA GLU A 186 -10.45 -2.70 -17.68
C GLU A 186 -11.54 -1.63 -17.46
N HIS A 187 -11.15 -0.44 -17.06
CA HIS A 187 -12.07 0.68 -16.96
C HIS A 187 -12.41 1.28 -18.32
N LEU A 188 -13.57 1.88 -18.45
CA LEU A 188 -14.03 2.48 -19.71
C LEU A 188 -13.24 3.75 -20.07
N ALA A 189 -12.90 4.55 -19.09
CA ALA A 189 -12.09 5.76 -19.21
C ALA A 189 -11.66 6.28 -17.84
N SER A 190 -10.58 7.09 -17.83
CA SER A 190 -10.11 7.83 -16.65
C SER A 190 -10.27 9.36 -16.85
N PHE A 191 -10.56 10.08 -15.75
CA PHE A 191 -10.59 11.54 -15.78
C PHE A 191 -9.19 12.12 -15.89
N THR A 192 -8.21 11.53 -15.23
CA THR A 192 -6.81 11.96 -15.27
C THR A 192 -5.88 10.76 -15.23
N ASN A 193 -4.81 10.83 -16.03
CA ASN A 193 -3.77 9.79 -16.06
C ASN A 193 -2.62 10.08 -15.08
N SER A 194 -2.61 11.29 -14.51
CA SER A 194 -1.65 11.70 -13.48
C SER A 194 -2.32 12.69 -12.54
N ASP A 195 -1.81 12.77 -11.33
CA ASP A 195 -2.34 13.61 -10.26
C ASP A 195 -2.31 15.10 -10.63
N ASP A 196 -1.38 15.50 -11.49
CA ASP A 196 -1.11 16.90 -11.85
C ASP A 196 -1.73 17.37 -13.16
N GLN A 197 -2.14 16.45 -14.03
CA GLN A 197 -2.63 16.85 -15.36
C GLN A 197 -4.15 16.86 -15.41
N PRO A 198 -4.77 18.03 -15.58
CA PRO A 198 -6.21 18.09 -15.79
C PRO A 198 -6.60 17.37 -17.08
N PRO A 199 -7.76 16.70 -17.09
CA PRO A 199 -8.23 15.99 -18.28
C PRO A 199 -8.47 16.98 -19.43
N GLY A 200 -8.08 16.57 -20.63
CA GLY A 200 -8.35 17.36 -21.85
C GLY A 200 -9.83 17.35 -22.25
N ALA A 201 -10.28 18.39 -22.93
CA ALA A 201 -11.68 18.53 -23.34
C ALA A 201 -12.19 17.34 -24.18
N LYS A 202 -11.34 16.75 -25.03
CA LYS A 202 -11.68 15.57 -25.83
C LYS A 202 -11.97 14.35 -24.94
N ALA A 203 -11.16 14.12 -23.89
CA ALA A 203 -11.35 13.02 -22.94
C ALA A 203 -12.66 13.22 -22.16
N LEU A 204 -12.91 14.43 -21.65
CA LEU A 204 -14.16 14.74 -20.95
C LEU A 204 -15.40 14.55 -21.84
N GLY A 205 -15.31 14.93 -23.12
CA GLY A 205 -16.38 14.69 -24.08
C GLY A 205 -16.69 13.22 -24.32
N ALA A 206 -15.65 12.37 -24.38
CA ALA A 206 -15.82 10.92 -24.50
C ALA A 206 -16.46 10.32 -23.23
N ILE A 207 -16.03 10.73 -22.05
CA ILE A 207 -16.60 10.30 -20.78
C ILE A 207 -18.09 10.71 -20.68
N ALA A 208 -18.42 11.95 -21.04
CA ALA A 208 -19.79 12.43 -21.03
C ALA A 208 -20.70 11.62 -21.98
N LYS A 209 -20.16 11.19 -23.12
CA LYS A 209 -20.87 10.32 -24.07
C LYS A 209 -21.18 8.95 -23.44
N LEU A 210 -20.19 8.32 -22.81
CA LEU A 210 -20.37 7.02 -22.14
C LEU A 210 -21.48 7.10 -21.06
N ALA A 211 -21.49 8.17 -20.26
CA ALA A 211 -22.52 8.39 -19.25
C ALA A 211 -23.92 8.55 -19.86
N LYS A 212 -24.06 9.36 -20.94
CA LYS A 212 -25.33 9.54 -21.64
C LYS A 212 -25.86 8.25 -22.26
N GLU A 213 -24.97 7.37 -22.70
CA GLU A 213 -25.35 6.07 -23.26
C GLU A 213 -25.64 5.03 -22.15
N GLN A 214 -25.69 5.44 -20.89
CA GLN A 214 -25.94 4.59 -19.70
C GLN A 214 -24.99 3.38 -19.60
N LYS A 215 -23.75 3.54 -20.10
CA LYS A 215 -22.73 2.50 -20.05
C LYS A 215 -21.89 2.50 -18.75
N VAL A 216 -22.08 3.54 -17.93
CA VAL A 216 -21.30 3.72 -16.69
C VAL A 216 -22.13 3.24 -15.51
N ALA A 217 -21.66 2.20 -14.86
CA ALA A 217 -22.27 1.66 -13.63
C ALA A 217 -21.85 2.47 -12.40
N CYS A 218 -20.56 2.82 -12.30
CA CYS A 218 -20.02 3.62 -11.21
C CYS A 218 -18.77 4.38 -11.65
N ILE A 219 -18.30 5.28 -10.80
CA ILE A 219 -16.96 5.87 -10.89
C ILE A 219 -16.19 5.60 -9.59
N LEU A 220 -14.98 5.05 -9.70
CA LEU A 220 -14.06 4.92 -8.58
C LEU A 220 -13.34 6.26 -8.38
N THR A 221 -13.40 6.75 -7.16
CA THR A 221 -12.88 8.05 -6.76
C THR A 221 -11.83 7.88 -5.66
N ASP A 222 -10.88 8.79 -5.59
CA ASP A 222 -9.85 8.82 -4.57
C ASP A 222 -9.86 10.16 -3.82
N HIS A 223 -8.83 10.39 -3.00
CA HIS A 223 -8.70 11.62 -2.21
C HIS A 223 -8.40 12.88 -3.04
N GLU A 224 -7.93 12.73 -4.28
CA GLU A 224 -7.61 13.85 -5.19
C GLU A 224 -8.78 14.21 -6.09
N THR A 225 -9.82 13.43 -6.01
CA THR A 225 -11.04 13.59 -6.81
C THR A 225 -11.65 14.98 -6.64
N LYS A 226 -12.01 15.61 -7.77
CA LYS A 226 -12.72 16.90 -7.82
C LYS A 226 -14.20 16.66 -8.10
N PRO A 227 -15.07 16.60 -7.08
CA PRO A 227 -16.50 16.25 -7.27
C PRO A 227 -17.25 17.17 -8.22
N LYS A 228 -16.88 18.47 -8.26
CA LYS A 228 -17.48 19.44 -9.17
C LYS A 228 -17.23 19.10 -10.64
N LEU A 229 -16.04 18.56 -10.96
CA LEU A 229 -15.71 18.15 -12.31
C LEU A 229 -16.53 16.94 -12.73
N ILE A 230 -16.63 15.93 -11.85
CA ILE A 230 -17.46 14.74 -12.09
C ILE A 230 -18.90 15.14 -12.35
N ASN A 231 -19.49 15.99 -11.50
CA ASN A 231 -20.87 16.46 -11.65
C ASN A 231 -21.11 17.17 -13.00
N ALA A 232 -20.14 17.98 -13.44
CA ALA A 232 -20.24 18.70 -14.70
C ALA A 232 -20.19 17.79 -15.93
N VAL A 233 -19.49 16.65 -15.84
CA VAL A 233 -19.24 15.76 -16.97
C VAL A 233 -20.24 14.61 -17.06
N ILE A 234 -20.50 13.91 -15.96
CA ILE A 234 -21.34 12.70 -15.93
C ILE A 234 -22.62 12.86 -15.10
N GLY A 235 -22.81 14.01 -14.47
CA GLY A 235 -23.99 14.27 -13.63
C GLY A 235 -23.85 13.70 -12.20
N PRO A 236 -24.84 14.00 -11.32
CA PRO A 236 -24.83 13.54 -9.94
C PRO A 236 -25.30 12.08 -9.79
N GLU A 237 -25.97 11.52 -10.79
CA GLU A 237 -26.69 10.23 -10.71
C GLU A 237 -25.77 9.02 -10.75
N VAL A 238 -24.54 9.16 -11.30
CA VAL A 238 -23.59 8.06 -11.36
C VAL A 238 -23.03 7.78 -9.96
N GLU A 239 -23.15 6.54 -9.54
CA GLU A 239 -22.62 6.08 -8.24
C GLU A 239 -21.13 6.35 -8.09
N ARG A 240 -20.72 6.84 -6.91
CA ARG A 240 -19.34 7.15 -6.58
C ARG A 240 -18.87 6.27 -5.45
N ILE A 241 -17.81 5.52 -5.73
CA ILE A 241 -17.22 4.62 -4.76
C ILE A 241 -15.80 5.10 -4.48
N GLN A 242 -15.53 5.39 -3.21
CA GLN A 242 -14.21 5.85 -2.81
C GLN A 242 -13.25 4.69 -2.63
N ILE A 243 -12.08 4.80 -3.24
CA ILE A 243 -10.97 3.87 -3.09
C ILE A 243 -9.76 4.54 -2.44
N ASP A 244 -8.90 3.73 -1.83
CA ASP A 244 -7.66 4.18 -1.18
C ASP A 244 -6.46 3.59 -1.91
N ILE A 245 -6.01 4.24 -2.96
CA ILE A 245 -4.89 3.78 -3.80
C ILE A 245 -3.57 3.70 -3.01
N LEU A 246 -3.40 4.56 -2.01
CA LEU A 246 -2.15 4.69 -1.24
C LEU A 246 -2.13 3.88 0.06
N ALA A 247 -3.12 3.02 0.30
CA ALA A 247 -3.24 2.19 1.51
C ALA A 247 -3.28 2.98 2.84
N ARG A 248 -3.75 4.24 2.82
CA ARG A 248 -3.74 5.18 3.96
C ARG A 248 -4.49 4.67 5.17
N ASN A 249 -5.65 4.04 4.91
CA ASN A 249 -6.60 3.59 5.93
C ASN A 249 -6.60 2.07 6.10
N SER A 250 -5.50 1.42 5.72
CA SER A 250 -5.38 -0.03 5.80
C SER A 250 -4.39 -0.43 6.89
N THR A 251 -4.77 -1.44 7.67
CA THR A 251 -3.99 -1.96 8.79
C THR A 251 -3.22 -3.24 8.44
N SER A 252 -3.52 -3.87 7.30
CA SER A 252 -2.82 -5.01 6.73
C SER A 252 -2.86 -4.95 5.21
N LEU A 253 -1.93 -5.64 4.56
CA LEU A 253 -1.86 -5.72 3.12
C LEU A 253 -3.08 -6.42 2.53
N THR A 254 -3.51 -7.51 3.16
CA THR A 254 -4.74 -8.23 2.78
C THR A 254 -5.98 -7.33 2.87
N SER A 255 -6.13 -6.57 3.97
CA SER A 255 -7.25 -5.62 4.11
C SER A 255 -7.21 -4.54 3.06
N TYR A 256 -6.02 -4.08 2.66
CA TYR A 256 -5.85 -3.10 1.59
C TYR A 256 -6.41 -3.60 0.25
N ILE A 257 -5.95 -4.76 -0.21
CA ILE A 257 -6.42 -5.35 -1.48
C ILE A 257 -7.90 -5.73 -1.40
N ALA A 258 -8.35 -6.27 -0.26
CA ALA A 258 -9.76 -6.61 -0.06
C ALA A 258 -10.68 -5.38 -0.16
N LYS A 259 -10.26 -4.21 0.33
CA LYS A 259 -11.03 -2.96 0.19
C LYS A 259 -11.12 -2.48 -1.26
N LEU A 260 -10.05 -2.60 -2.03
CA LEU A 260 -10.10 -2.32 -3.48
C LEU A 260 -11.06 -3.29 -4.17
N GLY A 261 -10.99 -4.58 -3.83
CA GLY A 261 -11.91 -5.59 -4.33
C GLY A 261 -13.37 -5.31 -3.96
N GLN A 262 -13.62 -4.92 -2.71
CA GLN A 262 -14.98 -4.58 -2.26
C GLN A 262 -15.54 -3.40 -3.04
N ALA A 263 -14.74 -2.37 -3.30
CA ALA A 263 -15.16 -1.23 -4.13
C ALA A 263 -15.57 -1.67 -5.54
N MET A 264 -14.87 -2.63 -6.12
CA MET A 264 -15.26 -3.22 -7.41
C MET A 264 -16.58 -4.00 -7.32
N LEU A 265 -16.75 -4.77 -6.25
CA LEU A 265 -17.98 -5.56 -6.03
C LEU A 265 -19.20 -4.68 -5.72
N ASP A 266 -18.99 -3.49 -5.20
CA ASP A 266 -20.06 -2.52 -4.92
C ASP A 266 -20.49 -1.77 -6.18
N CYS A 267 -19.62 -1.67 -7.20
CA CYS A 267 -19.90 -0.97 -8.44
C CYS A 267 -21.12 -1.55 -9.17
N GLY A 268 -22.15 -0.74 -9.40
CA GLY A 268 -23.35 -1.14 -10.11
C GLY A 268 -24.24 -2.15 -9.36
N ARG A 269 -24.05 -2.29 -8.05
CA ARG A 269 -25.05 -3.00 -7.23
C ARG A 269 -26.34 -2.20 -7.20
N VAL A 270 -27.40 -2.78 -7.73
CA VAL A 270 -28.73 -2.27 -7.46
C VAL A 270 -29.00 -2.52 -5.99
N ILE A 271 -29.03 -1.46 -5.20
CA ILE A 271 -29.56 -1.56 -3.82
C ILE A 271 -31.06 -1.79 -4.00
N GLU A 272 -31.51 -3.04 -3.88
CA GLU A 272 -32.94 -3.32 -3.71
C GLU A 272 -33.35 -2.65 -2.40
N LEU A 273 -34.10 -1.53 -2.50
CA LEU A 273 -34.67 -0.80 -1.39
C LEU A 273 -35.93 -1.55 -0.88
#